data_1dbd4de3f17c5ae46518f10ea06ecbde
#
_entry.id   1dbd4de3f17c5ae46518f10ea06ecbde
#
_cell.length_a   1.000
_cell.length_b   1.000
_cell.length_c   1.000
_cell.angle_alpha   90.00
_cell.angle_beta   90.00
_cell.angle_gamma   90.00
#
_symmetry.space_group_name_H-M   'P 1'
#
loop_
_entity.id
_entity.type
_entity.pdbx_description
1 polymer ?
#
loop_
_entity_poly.entity_id
_entity_poly.type
_entity_poly.pdbx_seq_one_letter_code
_entity_poly.pdbx_strand_id
1 'polypeptide(L)'
;MNGMMNKIETRDVNFWYGDFHALKGISMDIAEKSVVAFIGPSGCGKSTFLRLLNRMNDLIPDTRLTGEILIDGQDIYKKGVQVDELRKNVGMVFQRPNPFPKSIFENVAYGLRVNGVTDNAFIRRRVEETLKGAALWDEVKDKL
;
A
#
# COMPACT_ATOMS: atom_id res chain seq x y z
N MET A 1 -30.51 6.80 -4.62
CA MET A 1 -29.47 6.86 -3.57
C MET A 1 -28.25 6.10 -4.11
N ASN A 2 -27.23 6.83 -4.61
CA ASN A 2 -25.97 6.19 -4.98
C ASN A 2 -25.26 5.79 -3.69
N GLY A 3 -25.38 4.51 -3.30
CA GLY A 3 -24.59 3.96 -2.21
C GLY A 3 -23.10 4.10 -2.61
N MET A 4 -22.33 4.86 -1.85
CA MET A 4 -20.88 4.85 -2.02
C MET A 4 -20.41 3.40 -1.85
N MET A 5 -19.75 2.87 -2.87
CA MET A 5 -19.16 1.54 -2.76
C MET A 5 -17.95 1.63 -1.81
N ASN A 6 -17.90 0.71 -0.87
CA ASN A 6 -16.73 0.60 0.00
C ASN A 6 -15.55 0.04 -0.80
N LYS A 7 -14.42 0.73 -0.72
CA LYS A 7 -13.16 0.27 -1.31
C LYS A 7 -12.49 -0.75 -0.40
N ILE A 8 -12.54 -0.50 0.91
CA ILE A 8 -11.97 -1.38 1.93
C ILE A 8 -13.03 -1.63 2.99
N GLU A 9 -13.20 -2.87 3.38
CA GLU A 9 -14.03 -3.29 4.50
C GLU A 9 -13.19 -4.15 5.43
N THR A 10 -13.29 -3.93 6.73
CA THR A 10 -12.66 -4.80 7.73
C THR A 10 -13.72 -5.27 8.72
N ARG A 11 -13.67 -6.54 9.11
CA ARG A 11 -14.64 -7.19 9.99
C ARG A 11 -13.92 -7.93 11.08
N ASP A 12 -14.06 -7.46 12.32
CA ASP A 12 -13.49 -8.05 13.54
C ASP A 12 -11.99 -8.41 13.38
N VAL A 13 -11.21 -7.50 12.79
CA VAL A 13 -9.79 -7.74 12.54
C VAL A 13 -9.01 -7.70 13.84
N ASN A 14 -8.39 -8.81 14.17
CA ASN A 14 -7.48 -8.96 15.28
C ASN A 14 -6.10 -9.35 14.74
N PHE A 15 -5.03 -8.78 15.28
CA PHE A 15 -3.68 -9.06 14.82
C PHE A 15 -2.69 -9.14 15.99
N TRP A 16 -1.80 -10.11 15.94
CA TRP A 16 -0.78 -10.35 16.96
C TRP A 16 0.62 -10.41 16.37
N TYR A 17 1.58 -9.95 17.14
CA TYR A 17 3.00 -10.23 17.00
C TYR A 17 3.41 -11.16 18.14
N GLY A 18 3.64 -12.46 17.88
CA GLY A 18 3.76 -13.46 18.93
C GLY A 18 2.55 -13.42 19.87
N ASP A 19 2.80 -13.20 21.14
CA ASP A 19 1.74 -13.08 22.18
C ASP A 19 1.16 -11.66 22.31
N PHE A 20 1.77 -10.65 21.67
CA PHE A 20 1.31 -9.26 21.75
C PHE A 20 0.12 -9.02 20.84
N HIS A 21 -1.07 -8.75 21.41
CA HIS A 21 -2.30 -8.42 20.69
C HIS A 21 -2.29 -6.96 20.26
N ALA A 22 -1.83 -6.69 19.04
CA ALA A 22 -1.60 -5.36 18.51
C ALA A 22 -2.86 -4.66 17.97
N LEU A 23 -3.78 -5.42 17.35
CA LEU A 23 -5.07 -4.89 16.88
C LEU A 23 -6.19 -5.74 17.46
N LYS A 24 -7.26 -5.09 17.96
CA LYS A 24 -8.33 -5.71 18.73
C LYS A 24 -9.68 -5.38 18.13
N GLY A 25 -10.26 -6.31 17.36
CA GLY A 25 -11.62 -6.23 16.85
C GLY A 25 -11.88 -5.03 15.95
N ILE A 26 -10.96 -4.70 15.03
CA ILE A 26 -11.10 -3.53 14.14
C ILE A 26 -12.11 -3.83 13.06
N SER A 27 -13.21 -3.07 13.06
CA SER A 27 -14.23 -3.09 12.01
C SER A 27 -14.43 -1.68 11.49
N MET A 28 -14.24 -1.49 10.18
CA MET A 28 -14.42 -0.20 9.53
C MET A 28 -14.64 -0.35 8.03
N ASP A 29 -15.29 0.65 7.47
CA ASP A 29 -15.51 0.79 6.04
C ASP A 29 -14.82 2.05 5.54
N ILE A 30 -14.12 1.94 4.41
CA ILE A 30 -13.47 3.07 3.73
C ILE A 30 -14.07 3.16 2.34
N ALA A 31 -14.73 4.28 2.07
CA ALA A 31 -15.38 4.51 0.78
C ALA A 31 -14.34 4.70 -0.34
N GLU A 32 -14.73 4.35 -1.56
CA GLU A 32 -13.93 4.63 -2.76
C GLU A 32 -13.67 6.14 -2.91
N LYS A 33 -12.50 6.50 -3.43
CA LYS A 33 -12.09 7.90 -3.70
C LYS A 33 -12.13 8.81 -2.47
N SER A 34 -11.97 8.25 -1.27
CA SER A 34 -11.89 9.00 -0.03
C SER A 34 -10.47 9.07 0.52
N VAL A 35 -10.22 10.07 1.36
CA VAL A 35 -9.00 10.19 2.17
C VAL A 35 -9.38 9.97 3.62
N VAL A 36 -8.78 8.98 4.26
CA VAL A 36 -9.02 8.64 5.67
C VAL A 36 -7.72 8.79 6.45
N ALA A 37 -7.78 9.52 7.57
CA ALA A 37 -6.65 9.71 8.47
C ALA A 37 -6.84 8.92 9.77
N PHE A 38 -5.84 8.10 10.13
CA PHE A 38 -5.79 7.44 11.43
C PHE A 38 -5.05 8.31 12.44
N ILE A 39 -5.73 8.76 13.48
CA ILE A 39 -5.17 9.61 14.53
C ILE A 39 -5.13 8.81 15.84
N GLY A 40 -4.06 8.94 16.59
CA GLY A 40 -3.89 8.27 17.87
C GLY A 40 -2.43 8.28 18.35
N PRO A 41 -2.16 7.90 19.60
CA PRO A 41 -0.82 7.90 20.17
C PRO A 41 0.14 6.95 19.44
N SER A 42 1.44 7.12 19.67
CA SER A 42 2.45 6.19 19.16
C SER A 42 2.20 4.79 19.73
N GLY A 43 2.39 3.77 18.88
CA GLY A 43 2.19 2.37 19.29
C GLY A 43 0.75 1.85 19.32
N CYS A 44 -0.27 2.66 19.02
CA CYS A 44 -1.68 2.21 19.05
C CYS A 44 -2.11 1.35 17.82
N GLY A 45 -1.18 0.93 16.96
CA GLY A 45 -1.47 0.00 15.87
C GLY A 45 -1.73 0.61 14.49
N LYS A 46 -1.70 1.94 14.30
CA LYS A 46 -1.96 2.58 13.00
C LYS A 46 -1.13 2.01 11.84
N SER A 47 0.18 1.93 12.04
CA SER A 47 1.10 1.38 11.02
C SER A 47 0.93 -0.14 10.85
N THR A 48 0.57 -0.85 11.91
CA THR A 48 0.24 -2.27 11.83
C THR A 48 -0.98 -2.48 10.94
N PHE A 49 -2.04 -1.69 11.15
CA PHE A 49 -3.25 -1.76 10.34
C PHE A 49 -2.98 -1.42 8.87
N LEU A 50 -2.27 -0.32 8.58
CA LEU A 50 -1.91 0.04 7.21
C LEU A 50 -1.13 -1.07 6.48
N ARG A 51 -0.20 -1.73 7.17
CA ARG A 51 0.56 -2.86 6.61
C ARG A 51 -0.25 -4.12 6.39
N LEU A 52 -1.41 -4.27 7.01
CA LEU A 52 -2.32 -5.37 6.71
C LEU A 52 -2.95 -5.21 5.32
N LEU A 53 -3.25 -3.98 4.89
CA LEU A 53 -3.95 -3.72 3.63
C LEU A 53 -3.15 -4.14 2.38
N ASN A 54 -1.81 -4.22 2.48
CA ASN A 54 -0.94 -4.72 1.41
C ASN A 54 -0.14 -5.96 1.82
N ARG A 55 -0.53 -6.59 2.93
CA ARG A 55 0.08 -7.83 3.46
C ARG A 55 1.59 -7.70 3.75
N MET A 56 2.07 -6.50 4.07
CA MET A 56 3.47 -6.31 4.47
C MET A 56 3.80 -6.97 5.81
N ASN A 57 2.80 -7.21 6.66
CA ASN A 57 3.00 -7.91 7.93
C ASN A 57 3.31 -9.41 7.73
N ASP A 58 3.01 -9.99 6.57
CA ASP A 58 3.38 -11.39 6.24
C ASP A 58 4.90 -11.62 6.23
N LEU A 59 5.69 -10.53 6.12
CA LEU A 59 7.16 -10.60 6.16
C LEU A 59 7.72 -10.68 7.59
N ILE A 60 6.87 -10.54 8.59
CA ILE A 60 7.26 -10.57 10.01
C ILE A 60 6.93 -11.97 10.54
N PRO A 61 7.90 -12.71 11.08
CA PRO A 61 7.64 -14.03 11.65
C PRO A 61 6.72 -13.94 12.88
N ASP A 62 6.10 -15.04 13.24
CA ASP A 62 5.24 -15.20 14.41
C ASP A 62 4.09 -14.19 14.47
N THR A 63 3.44 -13.95 13.34
CA THR A 63 2.24 -13.12 13.29
C THR A 63 0.99 -13.97 13.11
N ARG A 64 -0.13 -13.48 13.67
CA ARG A 64 -1.44 -14.11 13.52
C ARG A 64 -2.50 -13.06 13.25
N LEU A 65 -3.36 -13.35 12.29
CA LEU A 65 -4.53 -12.54 11.91
C LEU A 65 -5.81 -13.37 12.11
N THR A 66 -6.86 -12.74 12.62
CA THR A 66 -8.25 -13.22 12.53
C THR A 66 -9.16 -12.09 12.07
N GLY A 67 -10.38 -12.43 11.64
CA GLY A 67 -11.29 -11.50 11.00
C GLY A 67 -11.08 -11.45 9.49
N GLU A 68 -11.71 -10.51 8.82
CA GLU A 68 -11.68 -10.37 7.37
C GLU A 68 -11.24 -8.97 6.95
N ILE A 69 -10.45 -8.89 5.88
CA ILE A 69 -10.07 -7.63 5.23
C ILE A 69 -10.40 -7.76 3.74
N LEU A 70 -11.39 -7.00 3.30
CA LEU A 70 -11.83 -7.00 1.91
C LEU A 70 -11.36 -5.71 1.21
N ILE A 71 -10.86 -5.87 -0.01
CA ILE A 71 -10.60 -4.78 -0.95
C ILE A 71 -11.39 -5.09 -2.22
N ASP A 72 -12.21 -4.15 -2.67
CA ASP A 72 -13.17 -4.36 -3.77
C ASP A 72 -14.03 -5.62 -3.57
N GLY A 73 -14.46 -5.87 -2.33
CA GLY A 73 -15.27 -7.03 -1.96
C GLY A 73 -14.53 -8.37 -1.93
N GLN A 74 -13.22 -8.40 -2.16
CA GLN A 74 -12.42 -9.62 -2.15
C GLN A 74 -11.56 -9.69 -0.88
N ASP A 75 -11.69 -10.77 -0.12
CA ASP A 75 -10.84 -11.01 1.04
C ASP A 75 -9.38 -11.23 0.61
N ILE A 76 -8.52 -10.28 1.01
CA ILE A 76 -7.12 -10.27 0.63
C ILE A 76 -6.25 -11.30 1.38
N TYR A 77 -6.79 -11.96 2.41
CA TYR A 77 -6.13 -13.04 3.15
C TYR A 77 -6.66 -14.43 2.81
N LYS A 78 -7.63 -14.52 1.89
CA LYS A 78 -8.15 -15.79 1.41
C LYS A 78 -7.05 -16.62 0.73
N LYS A 79 -7.11 -17.93 0.93
CA LYS A 79 -6.19 -18.87 0.26
C LYS A 79 -6.23 -18.71 -1.27
N GLY A 80 -5.06 -18.59 -1.88
CA GLY A 80 -4.92 -18.42 -3.34
C GLY A 80 -4.80 -16.98 -3.82
N VAL A 81 -4.90 -15.98 -2.96
CA VAL A 81 -4.62 -14.59 -3.33
C VAL A 81 -3.15 -14.42 -3.70
N GLN A 82 -2.90 -13.88 -4.88
CA GLN A 82 -1.55 -13.55 -5.33
C GLN A 82 -1.10 -12.24 -4.70
N VAL A 83 -0.20 -12.33 -3.72
CA VAL A 83 0.25 -11.18 -2.93
C VAL A 83 0.97 -10.13 -3.78
N ASP A 84 1.70 -10.57 -4.81
CA ASP A 84 2.42 -9.65 -5.69
C ASP A 84 1.45 -8.81 -6.52
N GLU A 85 0.34 -9.39 -6.99
CA GLU A 85 -0.72 -8.65 -7.70
C GLU A 85 -1.44 -7.68 -6.74
N LEU A 86 -1.71 -8.09 -5.50
CA LEU A 86 -2.24 -7.19 -4.49
C LEU A 86 -1.32 -5.98 -4.29
N ARG A 87 -0.01 -6.20 -4.11
CA ARG A 87 0.97 -5.13 -3.86
C ARG A 87 1.19 -4.20 -5.05
N LYS A 88 0.91 -4.63 -6.27
CA LYS A 88 0.88 -3.73 -7.44
C LYS A 88 -0.25 -2.71 -7.35
N ASN A 89 -1.38 -3.10 -6.77
CA ASN A 89 -2.59 -2.30 -6.69
C ASN A 89 -2.72 -1.52 -5.37
N VAL A 90 -1.99 -1.92 -4.33
CA VAL A 90 -2.01 -1.28 -3.00
C VAL A 90 -0.61 -0.75 -2.68
N GLY A 91 -0.33 0.46 -3.14
CA GLY A 91 0.94 1.15 -2.88
C GLY A 91 1.08 1.57 -1.42
N MET A 92 2.32 1.71 -0.95
CA MET A 92 2.63 2.18 0.39
C MET A 92 3.75 3.22 0.36
N VAL A 93 3.54 4.34 1.04
CA VAL A 93 4.58 5.35 1.27
C VAL A 93 5.07 5.20 2.70
N PHE A 94 6.37 4.98 2.87
CA PHE A 94 6.98 4.78 4.18
C PHE A 94 7.37 6.12 4.82
N GLN A 95 7.36 6.18 6.14
CA GLN A 95 7.78 7.36 6.90
C GLN A 95 9.26 7.72 6.66
N ARG A 96 10.12 6.71 6.50
CA ARG A 96 11.52 6.91 6.13
C ARG A 96 11.71 6.54 4.67
N PRO A 97 12.21 7.47 3.83
CA PRO A 97 12.51 7.15 2.44
C PRO A 97 13.60 6.08 2.37
N ASN A 98 13.43 5.14 1.47
CA ASN A 98 14.41 4.08 1.22
C ASN A 98 14.61 3.91 -0.29
N PRO A 99 15.18 4.94 -0.97
CA PRO A 99 15.44 4.84 -2.39
C PRO A 99 16.56 3.84 -2.68
N PHE A 100 16.51 3.22 -3.84
CA PHE A 100 17.64 2.44 -4.34
C PHE A 100 18.83 3.38 -4.65
N PRO A 101 20.08 2.88 -4.57
CA PRO A 101 21.27 3.64 -4.95
C PRO A 101 21.37 3.78 -6.48
N LYS A 102 20.42 4.46 -7.08
CA LYS A 102 20.20 4.69 -8.51
C LYS A 102 19.78 6.13 -8.74
N SER A 103 19.73 6.57 -10.01
CA SER A 103 19.20 7.90 -10.34
C SER A 103 17.73 8.06 -9.90
N ILE A 104 17.25 9.29 -9.85
CA ILE A 104 15.83 9.61 -9.60
C ILE A 104 14.97 8.90 -10.65
N PHE A 105 15.37 8.99 -11.93
CA PHE A 105 14.70 8.33 -13.03
C PHE A 105 14.54 6.82 -12.79
N GLU A 106 15.62 6.13 -12.47
CA GLU A 106 15.60 4.67 -12.26
C GLU A 106 14.82 4.26 -11.01
N ASN A 107 14.77 5.09 -9.97
CA ASN A 107 13.92 4.86 -8.81
C ASN A 107 12.43 4.95 -9.18
N VAL A 108 12.02 5.97 -9.93
CA VAL A 108 10.62 6.14 -10.36
C VAL A 108 10.24 5.07 -11.41
N ALA A 109 11.14 4.75 -12.33
CA ALA A 109 10.94 3.74 -13.38
C ALA A 109 10.93 2.30 -12.84
N TYR A 110 11.45 2.08 -11.63
CA TYR A 110 11.70 0.74 -11.09
C TYR A 110 10.46 -0.16 -11.11
N GLY A 111 9.33 0.36 -10.66
CA GLY A 111 8.07 -0.39 -10.65
C GLY A 111 7.63 -0.86 -12.04
N LEU A 112 7.81 -0.04 -13.07
CA LEU A 112 7.51 -0.42 -14.46
C LEU A 112 8.44 -1.53 -14.95
N ARG A 113 9.75 -1.39 -14.69
CA ARG A 113 10.76 -2.36 -15.11
C ARG A 113 10.57 -3.72 -14.45
N VAL A 114 10.34 -3.77 -13.15
CA VAL A 114 10.09 -5.02 -12.41
C VAL A 114 8.82 -5.72 -12.90
N ASN A 115 7.82 -4.94 -13.36
CA ASN A 115 6.61 -5.49 -13.95
C ASN A 115 6.74 -5.82 -15.45
N GLY A 116 7.97 -5.87 -15.99
CA GLY A 116 8.25 -6.34 -17.34
C GLY A 116 8.06 -5.31 -18.45
N VAL A 117 7.88 -4.02 -18.13
CA VAL A 117 7.83 -2.97 -19.14
C VAL A 117 9.22 -2.70 -19.69
N THR A 118 9.42 -2.91 -21.00
CA THR A 118 10.71 -2.75 -21.70
C THR A 118 10.75 -1.54 -22.63
N ASP A 119 9.60 -0.96 -22.97
CA ASP A 119 9.52 0.22 -23.84
C ASP A 119 10.05 1.47 -23.11
N ASN A 120 11.25 1.90 -23.49
CA ASN A 120 11.90 3.06 -22.88
C ASN A 120 11.17 4.39 -23.17
N ALA A 121 10.50 4.53 -24.31
CA ALA A 121 9.74 5.74 -24.62
C ALA A 121 8.50 5.83 -23.70
N PHE A 122 7.81 4.73 -23.51
CA PHE A 122 6.70 4.63 -22.56
C PHE A 122 7.18 4.92 -21.13
N ILE A 123 8.29 4.31 -20.69
CA ILE A 123 8.84 4.52 -19.34
C ILE A 123 9.17 5.99 -19.12
N ARG A 124 9.86 6.66 -20.05
CA ARG A 124 10.19 8.09 -19.95
C ARG A 124 8.94 8.94 -19.77
N ARG A 125 7.94 8.73 -20.61
CA ARG A 125 6.67 9.47 -20.52
C ARG A 125 5.99 9.24 -19.16
N ARG A 126 5.94 8.00 -18.68
CA ARG A 126 5.31 7.68 -17.37
C ARG A 126 6.07 8.29 -16.19
N VAL A 127 7.40 8.28 -16.23
CA VAL A 127 8.23 8.94 -15.20
C VAL A 127 7.95 10.45 -15.16
N GLU A 128 7.93 11.12 -16.31
CA GLU A 128 7.61 12.54 -16.39
C GLU A 128 6.19 12.85 -15.88
N GLU A 129 5.19 12.11 -16.35
CA GLU A 129 3.80 12.25 -15.89
C GLU A 129 3.67 12.06 -14.36
N THR A 130 4.35 11.05 -13.81
CA THR A 130 4.32 10.75 -12.38
C THR A 130 4.97 11.86 -11.56
N LEU A 131 6.13 12.37 -11.99
CA LEU A 131 6.82 13.47 -11.32
C LEU A 131 6.03 14.78 -11.41
N LYS A 132 5.35 15.05 -12.52
CA LYS A 132 4.42 16.18 -12.67
C LYS A 132 3.22 16.04 -11.74
N GLY A 133 2.63 14.87 -11.69
CA GLY A 133 1.51 14.55 -10.77
C GLY A 133 1.86 14.71 -9.30
N ALA A 134 3.12 14.45 -8.94
CA ALA A 134 3.65 14.65 -7.59
C ALA A 134 4.13 16.09 -7.32
N ALA A 135 4.01 17.02 -8.28
CA ALA A 135 4.54 18.38 -8.24
C ALA A 135 6.06 18.46 -8.01
N LEU A 136 6.82 17.44 -8.42
CA LEU A 136 8.27 17.35 -8.24
C LEU A 136 9.06 17.61 -9.52
N TRP A 137 8.39 17.66 -10.68
CA TRP A 137 9.05 17.76 -11.99
C TRP A 137 10.06 18.90 -12.10
N ASP A 138 9.64 20.11 -11.72
CA ASP A 138 10.48 21.29 -11.85
C ASP A 138 11.72 21.30 -10.95
N GLU A 139 11.68 20.53 -9.85
CA GLU A 139 12.82 20.40 -8.93
C GLU A 139 13.85 19.38 -9.41
N VAL A 140 13.41 18.37 -10.19
CA VAL A 140 14.26 17.19 -10.47
C VAL A 140 14.55 16.96 -11.94
N LYS A 141 13.86 17.62 -12.88
CA LYS A 141 13.99 17.39 -14.34
C LYS A 141 15.42 17.44 -14.88
N ASP A 142 16.27 18.29 -14.29
CA ASP A 142 17.67 18.46 -14.67
C ASP A 142 18.63 17.53 -13.91
N LYS A 143 18.09 16.61 -13.06
CA LYS A 143 18.84 15.69 -12.21
C LYS A 143 18.44 14.22 -12.38
N LEU A 144 17.68 13.92 -13.44
CA LEU A 144 17.13 12.58 -13.70
C LEU A 144 18.18 11.55 -14.15
#